data_b92e7042c9cc5d297741b4743841ceca
#
_entry.id   b92e7042c9cc5d297741b4743841ceca
#
_cell.length_a   1.000
_cell.length_b   1.000
_cell.length_c   1.000
_cell.angle_alpha   90.00
_cell.angle_beta   90.00
_cell.angle_gamma   90.00
#
_symmetry.space_group_name_H-M   'P 1'
#
loop_
_entity.id
_entity.type
_entity.pdbx_description
1 polymer ?
#
loop_
_entity_poly.entity_id
_entity_poly.type
_entity_poly.pdbx_seq_one_letter_code
_entity_poly.pdbx_strand_id
1 'polypeptide(L)'
;MLQSIYMNEEHYYTTSDQGLGAYLLYNKVEVHRVDQKEPKRFQVTFFHETEDLQKLVNEYTSGKEIRMSPLHYSLALKQFKAILHSPPRYE
;
A
#
# COMPACT_ATOMS: atom_id res chain seq x y z
N MET A 1 -0.62 22.32 16.75
CA MET A 1 0.01 22.07 16.68
C MET A 1 0.68 20.86 16.67
N LEU A 2 0.69 20.15 17.43
CA LEU A 2 1.39 18.95 17.45
C LEU A 2 0.83 17.91 16.57
N GLN A 3 -0.42 17.99 16.31
CA GLN A 3 -1.05 16.98 15.52
C GLN A 3 -0.44 16.89 14.14
N SER A 4 0.05 17.98 13.61
CA SER A 4 0.62 17.92 12.29
C SER A 4 1.88 17.07 12.28
N ILE A 5 2.48 16.90 13.42
CA ILE A 5 3.70 16.13 13.49
C ILE A 5 3.43 14.66 13.34
N TYR A 6 2.38 14.17 13.96
CA TYR A 6 2.08 12.77 13.88
C TYR A 6 0.87 12.51 13.03
N MET A 7 0.39 13.52 12.37
CA MET A 7 -0.73 13.36 11.48
C MET A 7 -0.28 13.42 10.03
N ASN A 8 0.83 12.80 9.72
CA ASN A 8 1.33 12.78 8.35
C ASN A 8 0.49 11.81 7.54
N GLU A 9 -0.77 12.12 7.41
CA GLU A 9 -1.68 11.21 6.71
C GLU A 9 -1.30 11.03 5.27
N GLU A 10 -0.64 12.02 4.70
CA GLU A 10 -0.23 11.91 3.31
C GLU A 10 0.84 10.84 3.11
N HIS A 11 1.49 10.42 4.19
CA HIS A 11 2.52 9.39 4.11
C HIS A 11 1.98 8.01 4.46
N TYR A 12 0.71 7.91 4.81
CA TYR A 12 0.06 6.65 5.13
C TYR A 12 -1.12 6.43 4.21
N TYR A 13 -1.38 5.20 3.88
CA TYR A 13 -2.57 4.87 3.11
C TYR A 13 -2.99 3.45 3.41
N THR A 14 -4.29 3.25 3.64
CA THR A 14 -4.83 1.93 3.97
C THR A 14 -5.73 1.47 2.83
N THR A 15 -5.55 0.24 2.39
CA THR A 15 -6.36 -0.30 1.32
C THR A 15 -6.49 -1.80 1.47
N SER A 16 -7.56 -2.35 0.91
CA SER A 16 -7.72 -3.78 0.77
C SER A 16 -7.70 -4.18 -0.70
N ASP A 17 -7.43 -3.24 -1.59
CA ASP A 17 -7.39 -3.48 -3.03
C ASP A 17 -6.05 -4.10 -3.40
N GLN A 18 -6.07 -5.33 -3.91
CA GLN A 18 -4.84 -6.03 -4.24
C GLN A 18 -4.06 -5.35 -5.36
N GLY A 19 -4.78 -4.85 -6.36
CA GLY A 19 -4.10 -4.18 -7.46
C GLY A 19 -3.38 -2.94 -7.00
N LEU A 20 -4.05 -2.12 -6.21
CA LEU A 20 -3.45 -0.90 -5.69
C LEU A 20 -2.30 -1.25 -4.74
N GLY A 21 -2.50 -2.27 -3.89
CA GLY A 21 -1.44 -2.68 -2.99
C GLY A 21 -0.19 -3.10 -3.74
N ALA A 22 -0.37 -3.86 -4.83
CA ALA A 22 0.76 -4.27 -5.64
C ALA A 22 1.44 -3.07 -6.28
N TYR A 23 0.65 -2.08 -6.72
CA TYR A 23 1.22 -0.88 -7.30
C TYR A 23 2.07 -0.13 -6.29
N LEU A 24 1.60 -0.04 -5.05
CA LEU A 24 2.37 0.63 -4.01
C LEU A 24 3.66 -0.13 -3.70
N LEU A 25 3.59 -1.46 -3.63
CA LEU A 25 4.80 -2.24 -3.44
C LEU A 25 5.76 -2.09 -4.61
N TYR A 26 5.21 -2.02 -5.81
CA TYR A 26 6.02 -1.82 -7.00
C TYR A 26 6.82 -0.53 -6.88
N ASN A 27 6.23 0.47 -6.25
CA ASN A 27 6.88 1.76 -6.03
C ASN A 27 7.69 1.80 -4.74
N LYS A 28 7.94 0.63 -4.16
CA LYS A 28 8.81 0.48 -2.99
C LYS A 28 8.28 1.17 -1.75
N VAL A 29 6.96 1.21 -1.64
CA VAL A 29 6.31 1.73 -0.44
C VAL A 29 6.31 0.61 0.59
N GLU A 30 6.58 0.95 1.84
CA GLU A 30 6.64 -0.04 2.91
C GLU A 30 5.27 -0.41 3.42
N VAL A 31 5.12 -1.65 3.83
CA VAL A 31 3.93 -2.06 4.55
C VAL A 31 4.13 -1.68 6.01
N HIS A 32 3.23 -0.87 6.54
CA HIS A 32 3.30 -0.44 7.93
C HIS A 32 2.55 -1.40 8.83
N ARG A 33 1.41 -1.91 8.35
CA ARG A 33 0.56 -2.68 9.21
C ARG A 33 -0.45 -3.47 8.39
N VAL A 34 -0.79 -4.66 8.86
CA VAL A 34 -1.83 -5.48 8.23
C VAL A 34 -2.87 -5.77 9.30
N ASP A 35 -4.12 -5.43 9.03
CA ASP A 35 -5.23 -5.69 9.93
C ASP A 35 -6.19 -6.65 9.28
N GLN A 36 -6.66 -7.61 10.04
CA GLN A 36 -7.69 -8.52 9.56
C GLN A 36 -9.00 -8.14 10.23
N LYS A 37 -9.91 -7.59 9.44
CA LYS A 37 -11.20 -7.16 9.98
C LYS A 37 -12.18 -8.30 10.10
N GLU A 38 -12.13 -9.20 9.12
CA GLU A 38 -12.98 -10.38 9.08
C GLU A 38 -12.13 -11.50 8.51
N PRO A 39 -12.59 -12.76 8.63
CA PRO A 39 -11.77 -13.88 8.20
C PRO A 39 -11.19 -13.75 6.80
N LYS A 40 -11.91 -13.09 5.89
CA LYS A 40 -11.42 -12.96 4.52
C LYS A 40 -11.20 -11.52 4.11
N ARG A 41 -11.16 -10.62 5.06
CA ARG A 41 -11.00 -9.20 4.74
C ARG A 41 -9.80 -8.65 5.46
N PHE A 42 -8.86 -8.19 4.67
CA PHE A 42 -7.63 -7.61 5.18
C PHE A 42 -7.53 -6.17 4.76
N GLN A 43 -6.92 -5.38 5.59
CA GLN A 43 -6.56 -4.01 5.26
C GLN A 43 -5.08 -3.86 5.48
N VAL A 44 -4.42 -3.28 4.50
CA VAL A 44 -2.98 -3.08 4.59
C VAL A 44 -2.72 -1.58 4.61
N THR A 45 -1.99 -1.14 5.61
CA THR A 45 -1.61 0.25 5.74
C THR A 45 -0.18 0.39 5.27
N PHE A 46 0.02 1.26 4.30
CA PHE A 46 1.34 1.54 3.74
C PHE A 46 1.89 2.83 4.31
N PHE A 47 3.19 2.93 4.30
CA PHE A 47 3.87 4.13 4.76
C PHE A 47 5.06 4.42 3.86
N HIS A 48 5.28 5.69 3.57
CA HIS A 48 6.48 6.12 2.88
C HIS A 48 6.99 7.36 3.56
N GLU A 49 8.28 7.40 3.77
CA GLU A 49 8.87 8.46 4.57
C GLU A 49 8.70 9.84 3.94
N THR A 50 8.84 9.93 2.63
CA THR A 50 8.81 11.23 1.97
C THR A 50 7.73 11.37 0.91
N GLU A 51 7.24 10.26 0.36
CA GLU A 51 6.27 10.34 -0.72
C GLU A 51 4.87 10.60 -0.21
N ASP A 52 4.12 11.35 -1.00
CA ASP A 52 2.71 11.56 -0.74
C ASP A 52 1.95 10.38 -1.32
N LEU A 53 1.50 9.48 -0.48
CA LEU A 53 0.85 8.27 -0.95
C LEU A 53 -0.49 8.56 -1.62
N GLN A 54 -1.18 9.62 -1.19
CA GLN A 54 -2.43 9.98 -1.85
C GLN A 54 -2.17 10.32 -3.33
N LYS A 55 -1.05 10.93 -3.60
CA LYS A 55 -0.68 11.27 -4.95
C LYS A 55 -0.47 10.01 -5.78
N LEU A 56 0.24 9.03 -5.22
CA LEU A 56 0.43 7.76 -5.92
C LEU A 56 -0.89 7.06 -6.17
N VAL A 57 -1.77 7.06 -5.18
CA VAL A 57 -3.07 6.45 -5.32
C VAL A 57 -3.88 7.15 -6.42
N ASN A 58 -3.82 8.47 -6.44
CA ASN A 58 -4.54 9.23 -7.46
C ASN A 58 -4.02 8.90 -8.85
N GLU A 59 -2.72 8.71 -8.99
CA GLU A 59 -2.16 8.33 -10.27
C GLU A 59 -2.68 6.98 -10.73
N TYR A 60 -2.76 6.03 -9.79
CA TYR A 60 -3.24 4.70 -10.12
C TYR A 60 -4.72 4.72 -10.49
N THR A 61 -5.53 5.49 -9.78
CA THR A 61 -6.97 5.46 -9.97
C THR A 61 -7.47 6.42 -11.03
N SER A 62 -6.60 7.30 -11.53
CA SER A 62 -7.04 8.35 -12.43
C SER A 62 -7.32 7.87 -13.85
N GLY A 63 -6.94 6.65 -14.17
CA GLY A 63 -7.11 6.15 -15.50
C GLY A 63 -6.00 6.52 -16.45
N LYS A 64 -4.98 7.21 -15.95
CA LYS A 64 -3.84 7.53 -16.78
C LYS A 64 -3.05 6.28 -17.08
N GLU A 65 -2.38 6.32 -18.21
CA GLU A 65 -1.51 5.22 -18.56
C GLU A 65 -0.33 5.19 -17.60
N ILE A 66 -0.13 4.04 -16.96
CA ILE A 66 0.95 3.88 -16.03
C ILE A 66 1.92 2.86 -16.60
N ARG A 67 3.19 3.23 -16.65
CA ARG A 67 4.20 2.33 -17.20
C ARG A 67 4.78 1.49 -16.09
N MET A 68 4.53 0.20 -16.18
CA MET A 68 5.08 -0.75 -15.24
C MET A 68 5.56 -1.96 -15.99
N SER A 69 6.68 -2.52 -15.55
CA SER A 69 7.15 -3.78 -16.10
C SER A 69 6.17 -4.88 -15.68
N PRO A 70 5.60 -5.61 -16.64
CA PRO A 70 4.65 -6.66 -16.27
C PRO A 70 5.26 -7.69 -15.32
N LEU A 71 6.52 -8.01 -15.51
CA LEU A 71 7.17 -8.97 -14.63
C LEU A 71 7.29 -8.45 -13.22
N HIS A 72 7.73 -7.21 -13.07
CA HIS A 72 7.93 -6.65 -11.74
C HIS A 72 6.59 -6.40 -11.05
N TYR A 73 5.57 -6.02 -11.81
CA TYR A 73 4.26 -5.85 -11.20
C TYR A 73 3.70 -7.20 -10.74
N SER A 74 3.92 -8.24 -11.54
CA SER A 74 3.48 -9.58 -11.18
C SER A 74 4.16 -10.05 -9.89
N LEU A 75 5.44 -9.75 -9.74
CA LEU A 75 6.15 -10.10 -8.53
C LEU A 75 5.62 -9.32 -7.33
N ALA A 76 5.30 -8.05 -7.53
CA ALA A 76 4.74 -7.23 -6.47
C ALA A 76 3.38 -7.76 -6.05
N LEU A 77 2.58 -8.22 -7.00
CA LEU A 77 1.28 -8.76 -6.70
C LEU A 77 1.41 -10.06 -5.88
N LYS A 78 2.36 -10.91 -6.24
CA LYS A 78 2.63 -12.11 -5.47
C LYS A 78 3.07 -11.75 -4.06
N GLN A 79 3.92 -10.76 -3.95
CA GLN A 79 4.41 -10.32 -2.65
C GLN A 79 3.25 -9.82 -1.79
N PHE A 80 2.36 -9.04 -2.38
CA PHE A 80 1.22 -8.52 -1.65
C PHE A 80 0.32 -9.67 -1.16
N LYS A 81 0.08 -10.66 -2.01
CA LYS A 81 -0.73 -11.79 -1.62
C LYS A 81 -0.06 -12.59 -0.50
N ALA A 82 1.26 -12.72 -0.55
CA ALA A 82 1.97 -13.42 0.50
C ALA A 82 1.85 -12.68 1.83
N ILE A 83 1.87 -11.36 1.79
CA ILE A 83 1.70 -10.56 3.00
C ILE A 83 0.32 -10.79 3.60
N LEU A 84 -0.70 -10.91 2.76
CA LEU A 84 -2.05 -11.16 3.27
C LEU A 84 -2.19 -12.55 3.89
N HIS A 85 -1.51 -13.53 3.32
CA HIS A 85 -1.63 -14.90 3.82
C HIS A 85 -0.77 -15.16 5.04
N SER A 86 0.32 -14.45 5.16
CA SER A 86 1.21 -14.61 6.30
C SER A 86 1.66 -13.25 6.77
N PRO A 87 0.74 -12.46 7.28
CA PRO A 87 1.08 -11.09 7.64
C PRO A 87 2.05 -11.06 8.79
N PRO A 88 2.98 -10.10 8.75
CA PRO A 88 3.85 -9.88 9.88
C PRO A 88 3.03 -9.45 11.09
N ARG A 89 3.59 -9.65 12.24
CA ARG A 89 2.92 -9.24 13.44
C ARG A 89 3.32 -7.83 13.79
N TYR A 90 2.43 -6.93 13.62
CA TYR A 90 2.65 -5.55 14.02
C TYR A 90 1.80 -5.31 15.24
N GLU A 91 2.41 -5.01 16.30
CA GLU A 91 1.65 -4.82 17.53
C GLU A 91 1.67 -3.40 17.96
#